data_73c7eb844fffc55bbf9ab32e1a4935ea
#
_entry.id   73c7eb844fffc55bbf9ab32e1a4935ea
#
_cell.length_a   1.000
_cell.length_b   1.000
_cell.length_c   1.000
_cell.angle_alpha   90.00
_cell.angle_beta   90.00
_cell.angle_gamma   90.00
#
_symmetry.space_group_name_H-M   'P 1'
#
loop_
_entity.id
_entity.type
_entity.pdbx_description
1 polymer ?
#
loop_
_entity_poly.entity_id
_entity_poly.type
_entity_poly.pdbx_seq_one_letter_code
_entity_poly.pdbx_strand_id
1 'polypeptide(L)'
;MDALLILGGVLMILSGLVLLVTLAFGTSLLWGLGSLIPPITLVYVVRYWKRARKALALAGMGCIPLVVGLVQLAQHDAERLQAIVSLDWLKTPPAVAPELNIRLYGELRGQPFAPTEGELIDGVLSLRERGDFFAKREVNIRLAQPVSGELRVDVLPQDAGNLPEVEVVWLDAERDLPEARRLNRGYTLHLDLKPQAPNKLVGDFHLVMPSALRTALSGEVEVFTDRLRYHEGHVDRLHDSRDTLAWVIRDYLQRREQRADVSVSSLPPFTLP
;
A
#
# COMPACT_ATOMS: atom_id res chain seq x y z
N MET A 1 -10.10 18.67 16.60
CA MET A 1 -10.62 18.68 17.99
C MET A 1 -11.23 17.33 18.35
N ASP A 2 -11.89 16.66 17.42
CA ASP A 2 -12.65 15.42 17.60
C ASP A 2 -11.80 14.26 18.14
N ALA A 3 -10.60 14.08 17.57
CA ALA A 3 -9.65 13.06 18.02
C ALA A 3 -9.22 13.23 19.48
N LEU A 4 -9.07 14.48 19.96
CA LEU A 4 -8.69 14.74 21.35
C LEU A 4 -9.84 14.42 22.33
N LEU A 5 -11.09 14.69 21.93
CA LEU A 5 -12.26 14.34 22.72
C LEU A 5 -12.45 12.82 22.80
N ILE A 6 -12.29 12.11 21.68
CA ILE A 6 -12.37 10.66 21.63
C ILE A 6 -11.26 10.05 22.49
N LEU A 7 -10.01 10.49 22.30
CA LEU A 7 -8.86 10.00 23.06
C LEU A 7 -9.01 10.28 24.56
N GLY A 8 -9.43 11.50 24.92
CA GLY A 8 -9.69 11.88 26.31
C GLY A 8 -10.79 11.03 26.96
N GLY A 9 -11.88 10.80 26.23
CA GLY A 9 -12.98 9.94 26.68
C GLY A 9 -12.54 8.50 26.92
N VAL A 10 -11.82 7.92 25.97
CA VAL A 10 -11.25 6.56 26.09
C VAL A 10 -10.29 6.48 27.27
N LEU A 11 -9.40 7.45 27.44
CA LEU A 11 -8.43 7.47 28.54
C LEU A 11 -9.14 7.54 29.91
N MET A 12 -10.21 8.34 30.04
CA MET A 12 -11.00 8.40 31.28
C MET A 12 -11.71 7.07 31.56
N ILE A 13 -12.29 6.42 30.55
CA ILE A 13 -12.93 5.11 30.71
C ILE A 13 -11.89 4.09 31.15
N LEU A 14 -10.73 4.01 30.50
CA LEU A 14 -9.65 3.11 30.86
C LEU A 14 -9.14 3.37 32.28
N SER A 15 -8.96 4.63 32.68
CA SER A 15 -8.54 5.00 34.03
C SER A 15 -9.57 4.56 35.08
N GLY A 16 -10.85 4.70 34.77
CA GLY A 16 -11.94 4.22 35.63
C GLY A 16 -11.94 2.71 35.76
N LEU A 17 -11.71 1.97 34.68
CA LEU A 17 -11.59 0.50 34.67
C LEU A 17 -10.37 0.05 35.49
N VAL A 18 -9.21 0.65 35.28
CA VAL A 18 -7.98 0.35 36.04
C VAL A 18 -8.22 0.58 37.54
N LEU A 19 -8.84 1.71 37.90
CA LEU A 19 -9.19 2.01 39.28
C LEU A 19 -10.15 0.96 39.85
N LEU A 20 -11.12 0.50 39.08
CA LEU A 20 -12.07 -0.53 39.49
C LEU A 20 -11.39 -1.86 39.75
N VAL A 21 -10.48 -2.30 38.84
CA VAL A 21 -9.67 -3.50 39.01
C VAL A 21 -8.77 -3.39 40.25
N THR A 22 -8.10 -2.27 40.48
CA THR A 22 -7.25 -2.08 41.68
C THR A 22 -8.06 -2.16 42.96
N LEU A 23 -9.27 -1.58 42.99
CA LEU A 23 -10.19 -1.70 44.13
C LEU A 23 -10.66 -3.13 44.32
N ALA A 24 -10.88 -3.91 43.28
CA ALA A 24 -11.24 -5.31 43.36
C ALA A 24 -10.10 -6.17 43.95
N PHE A 25 -8.86 -5.93 43.52
CA PHE A 25 -7.66 -6.55 44.13
C PHE A 25 -7.50 -6.18 45.62
N GLY A 26 -7.79 -4.94 45.99
CA GLY A 26 -7.82 -4.49 47.39
C GLY A 26 -8.92 -5.13 48.23
N THR A 27 -9.90 -5.81 47.63
CA THR A 27 -10.95 -6.54 48.35
C THR A 27 -10.60 -8.00 48.52
N SER A 28 -10.17 -8.70 47.47
CA SER A 28 -9.69 -10.08 47.47
C SER A 28 -9.02 -10.39 46.13
N LEU A 29 -8.03 -11.29 46.15
CA LEU A 29 -7.32 -11.73 44.94
C LEU A 29 -8.26 -12.42 43.94
N LEU A 30 -9.26 -13.15 44.44
CA LEU A 30 -10.31 -13.77 43.61
C LEU A 30 -11.18 -12.71 42.90
N TRP A 31 -11.56 -11.63 43.59
CA TRP A 31 -12.30 -10.53 42.98
C TRP A 31 -11.46 -9.71 42.02
N GLY A 32 -10.17 -9.57 42.31
CA GLY A 32 -9.22 -8.91 41.40
C GLY A 32 -9.09 -9.65 40.09
N LEU A 33 -8.81 -10.95 40.10
CA LEU A 33 -8.76 -11.80 38.92
C LEU A 33 -10.11 -11.88 38.20
N GLY A 34 -11.21 -12.03 38.97
CA GLY A 34 -12.55 -12.04 38.40
C GLY A 34 -12.95 -10.75 37.73
N SER A 35 -12.44 -9.59 38.18
CA SER A 35 -12.74 -8.28 37.59
C SER A 35 -12.12 -8.06 36.19
N LEU A 36 -11.24 -8.95 35.73
CA LEU A 36 -10.74 -8.95 34.35
C LEU A 36 -11.77 -9.54 33.36
N ILE A 37 -12.78 -10.23 33.87
CA ILE A 37 -13.85 -10.84 33.09
C ILE A 37 -15.09 -9.95 33.17
N PRO A 38 -15.59 -9.34 32.09
CA PRO A 38 -16.66 -8.32 32.11
C PRO A 38 -17.91 -8.71 32.92
N PRO A 39 -18.51 -9.92 32.80
CA PRO A 39 -19.69 -10.28 33.58
C PRO A 39 -19.41 -10.34 35.11
N ILE A 40 -18.22 -10.77 35.51
CA ILE A 40 -17.84 -10.85 36.93
C ILE A 40 -17.60 -9.44 37.50
N THR A 41 -17.07 -8.55 36.68
CA THR A 41 -16.90 -7.13 37.04
C THR A 41 -18.23 -6.48 37.40
N LEU A 42 -19.31 -6.75 36.65
CA LEU A 42 -20.64 -6.25 36.97
C LEU A 42 -21.15 -6.79 38.31
N VAL A 43 -20.95 -8.07 38.60
CA VAL A 43 -21.31 -8.67 39.91
C VAL A 43 -20.53 -7.99 41.03
N TYR A 44 -19.22 -7.72 40.82
CA TYR A 44 -18.41 -7.01 41.81
C TYR A 44 -18.94 -5.58 42.06
N VAL A 45 -19.28 -4.84 41.03
CA VAL A 45 -19.85 -3.47 41.11
C VAL A 45 -21.14 -3.49 41.92
N VAL A 46 -22.06 -4.39 41.66
CA VAL A 46 -23.33 -4.48 42.38
C VAL A 46 -23.08 -4.84 43.85
N ARG A 47 -22.20 -5.85 44.11
CA ARG A 47 -21.94 -6.36 45.46
C ARG A 47 -21.18 -5.36 46.34
N TYR A 48 -20.27 -4.58 45.77
CA TYR A 48 -19.40 -3.62 46.47
C TYR A 48 -19.62 -2.17 46.00
N TRP A 49 -20.88 -1.78 45.77
CA TRP A 49 -21.30 -0.52 45.20
C TRP A 49 -20.63 0.70 45.88
N LYS A 50 -20.55 0.70 47.23
CA LYS A 50 -19.94 1.82 47.97
C LYS A 50 -18.48 2.10 47.62
N ARG A 51 -17.72 1.03 47.22
CA ARG A 51 -16.32 1.13 46.82
C ARG A 51 -16.19 1.41 45.32
N ALA A 52 -16.99 0.74 44.49
CA ALA A 52 -16.93 0.79 43.06
C ALA A 52 -17.48 2.10 42.45
N ARG A 53 -18.42 2.78 43.12
CA ARG A 53 -19.12 3.95 42.59
C ARG A 53 -18.22 5.08 42.09
N LYS A 54 -17.05 5.33 42.71
CA LYS A 54 -16.13 6.38 42.31
C LYS A 54 -15.42 6.02 41.00
N ALA A 55 -14.99 4.76 40.85
CA ALA A 55 -14.36 4.25 39.64
C ALA A 55 -15.37 4.21 38.49
N LEU A 56 -16.60 3.78 38.78
CA LEU A 56 -17.69 3.77 37.80
C LEU A 56 -18.10 5.19 37.37
N ALA A 57 -18.15 6.14 38.29
CA ALA A 57 -18.42 7.53 37.96
C ALA A 57 -17.34 8.13 37.05
N LEU A 58 -16.06 7.83 37.30
CA LEU A 58 -14.96 8.25 36.44
C LEU A 58 -15.07 7.67 35.03
N ALA A 59 -15.33 6.34 34.92
CA ALA A 59 -15.56 5.70 33.66
C ALA A 59 -16.80 6.29 32.93
N GLY A 60 -17.89 6.49 33.62
CA GLY A 60 -19.11 7.08 33.09
C GLY A 60 -18.93 8.51 32.58
N MET A 61 -18.15 9.35 33.31
CA MET A 61 -17.81 10.68 32.83
C MET A 61 -17.00 10.67 31.55
N GLY A 62 -16.20 9.66 31.30
CA GLY A 62 -15.46 9.48 30.06
C GLY A 62 -16.35 9.18 28.83
N CYS A 63 -17.56 8.66 29.04
CA CYS A 63 -18.51 8.44 27.95
C CYS A 63 -19.02 9.75 27.33
N ILE A 64 -19.06 10.84 28.09
CA ILE A 64 -19.54 12.13 27.57
C ILE A 64 -18.63 12.69 26.49
N PRO A 65 -17.33 12.92 26.72
CA PRO A 65 -16.43 13.40 25.66
C PRO A 65 -16.27 12.40 24.54
N LEU A 66 -16.35 11.09 24.80
CA LEU A 66 -16.33 10.07 23.77
C LEU A 66 -17.53 10.22 22.80
N VAL A 67 -18.75 10.31 23.34
CA VAL A 67 -19.95 10.47 22.50
C VAL A 67 -19.93 11.81 21.75
N VAL A 68 -19.55 12.90 22.40
CA VAL A 68 -19.44 14.20 21.74
C VAL A 68 -18.40 14.16 20.62
N GLY A 69 -17.24 13.55 20.84
CA GLY A 69 -16.20 13.38 19.81
C GLY A 69 -16.65 12.52 18.63
N LEU A 70 -17.39 11.42 18.89
CA LEU A 70 -17.94 10.58 17.82
C LEU A 70 -19.03 11.31 17.02
N VAL A 71 -19.88 12.11 17.66
CA VAL A 71 -20.90 12.91 16.97
C VAL A 71 -20.26 14.00 16.11
N GLN A 72 -19.22 14.65 16.60
CA GLN A 72 -18.45 15.63 15.79
C GLN A 72 -17.76 14.98 14.62
N LEU A 73 -17.14 13.81 14.82
CA LEU A 73 -16.53 13.04 13.75
C LEU A 73 -17.57 12.63 12.69
N ALA A 74 -18.76 12.20 13.11
CA ALA A 74 -19.85 11.85 12.18
C ALA A 74 -20.30 13.02 11.31
N GLN A 75 -20.22 14.26 11.83
CA GLN A 75 -20.61 15.46 11.10
C GLN A 75 -19.53 15.94 10.10
N HIS A 76 -18.25 15.67 10.39
CA HIS A 76 -17.13 16.13 9.57
C HIS A 76 -16.62 15.07 8.62
N ASP A 77 -16.67 13.80 9.02
CA ASP A 77 -16.10 12.68 8.25
C ASP A 77 -16.82 11.37 8.63
N ALA A 78 -17.97 11.16 8.01
CA ALA A 78 -18.81 9.98 8.25
C ALA A 78 -18.12 8.67 7.84
N GLU A 79 -17.23 8.70 6.86
CA GLU A 79 -16.49 7.52 6.39
C GLU A 79 -15.49 7.04 7.43
N ARG A 80 -14.78 7.96 8.10
CA ARG A 80 -13.87 7.60 9.21
C ARG A 80 -14.62 7.03 10.40
N LEU A 81 -15.78 7.56 10.73
CA LEU A 81 -16.60 6.98 11.78
C LEU A 81 -17.02 5.55 11.44
N GLN A 82 -17.45 5.32 10.20
CA GLN A 82 -17.83 4.00 9.74
C GLN A 82 -16.63 3.02 9.78
N ALA A 83 -15.44 3.45 9.37
CA ALA A 83 -14.21 2.65 9.43
C ALA A 83 -13.82 2.28 10.88
N ILE A 84 -14.05 3.19 11.85
CA ILE A 84 -13.80 2.92 13.28
C ILE A 84 -14.82 1.94 13.84
N VAL A 85 -16.11 2.11 13.53
CA VAL A 85 -17.19 1.26 14.06
C VAL A 85 -17.18 -0.13 13.41
N SER A 86 -16.91 -0.23 12.10
CA SER A 86 -16.81 -1.50 11.37
C SER A 86 -15.52 -2.26 11.66
N LEU A 87 -14.57 -1.65 12.40
CA LEU A 87 -13.24 -2.20 12.69
C LEU A 87 -12.45 -2.53 11.39
N ASP A 88 -12.68 -1.78 10.30
CA ASP A 88 -12.04 -2.04 9.01
C ASP A 88 -10.51 -1.94 9.08
N TRP A 89 -9.98 -1.17 10.02
CA TRP A 89 -8.55 -1.11 10.32
C TRP A 89 -7.96 -2.41 10.90
N LEU A 90 -8.81 -3.31 11.45
CA LEU A 90 -8.41 -4.65 11.90
C LEU A 90 -8.56 -5.71 10.80
N LYS A 91 -9.31 -5.40 9.75
CA LYS A 91 -9.43 -6.29 8.61
C LYS A 91 -8.16 -6.16 7.79
N THR A 92 -7.47 -7.28 7.57
CA THR A 92 -6.44 -7.32 6.53
C THR A 92 -7.10 -6.81 5.25
N PRO A 93 -6.55 -5.77 4.57
CA PRO A 93 -7.14 -5.31 3.31
C PRO A 93 -7.36 -6.55 2.44
N PRO A 94 -8.54 -6.70 1.81
CA PRO A 94 -8.78 -7.80 0.90
C PRO A 94 -7.61 -7.78 -0.08
N ALA A 95 -7.00 -8.94 -0.34
CA ALA A 95 -5.98 -9.06 -1.34
C ALA A 95 -6.57 -8.47 -2.62
N VAL A 96 -6.17 -7.25 -2.96
CA VAL A 96 -6.62 -6.57 -4.17
C VAL A 96 -6.28 -7.54 -5.28
N ALA A 97 -7.28 -7.97 -6.04
CA ALA A 97 -7.03 -8.86 -7.17
C ALA A 97 -5.93 -8.21 -8.00
N PRO A 98 -4.90 -8.96 -8.41
CA PRO A 98 -3.76 -8.39 -9.09
C PRO A 98 -4.27 -7.62 -10.32
N GLU A 99 -3.99 -6.32 -10.39
CA GLU A 99 -4.38 -5.45 -11.50
C GLU A 99 -3.73 -5.87 -12.82
N LEU A 100 -2.67 -6.65 -12.71
CA LEU A 100 -1.86 -7.14 -13.81
C LEU A 100 -1.84 -8.68 -13.80
N ASN A 101 -1.92 -9.26 -14.98
CA ASN A 101 -1.76 -10.69 -15.19
C ASN A 101 -0.30 -11.01 -15.56
N ILE A 102 0.57 -11.10 -14.55
CA ILE A 102 1.98 -11.43 -14.72
C ILE A 102 2.16 -12.92 -14.44
N ARG A 103 2.57 -13.68 -15.47
CA ARG A 103 2.85 -15.12 -15.40
C ARG A 103 4.32 -15.37 -15.65
N LEU A 104 5.15 -14.89 -14.77
CA LEU A 104 6.60 -15.03 -14.87
C LEU A 104 7.06 -16.21 -14.03
N TYR A 105 7.89 -17.06 -14.62
CA TYR A 105 8.48 -18.24 -13.97
C TYR A 105 9.99 -18.08 -13.94
N GLY A 106 10.60 -18.55 -12.85
CA GLY A 106 12.05 -18.56 -12.72
C GLY A 106 12.54 -18.04 -11.39
N GLU A 107 13.84 -17.80 -11.36
CA GLU A 107 14.55 -17.42 -10.13
C GLU A 107 15.26 -16.09 -10.31
N LEU A 108 15.22 -15.29 -9.27
CA LEU A 108 16.03 -14.10 -9.08
C LEU A 108 16.98 -14.37 -7.92
N ARG A 109 18.29 -14.42 -8.22
CA ARG A 109 19.34 -14.79 -7.26
C ARG A 109 19.14 -16.18 -6.61
N GLY A 110 18.61 -17.13 -7.36
CA GLY A 110 18.37 -18.49 -6.88
C GLY A 110 17.13 -18.63 -5.98
N GLN A 111 16.25 -17.63 -5.98
CA GLN A 111 14.97 -17.69 -5.29
C GLN A 111 13.81 -17.45 -6.26
N PRO A 112 12.67 -18.14 -6.11
CA PRO A 112 11.51 -17.93 -6.96
C PRO A 112 11.12 -16.45 -6.99
N PHE A 113 10.83 -15.92 -8.20
CA PHE A 113 10.42 -14.53 -8.40
C PHE A 113 9.02 -14.47 -8.99
N ALA A 114 8.10 -13.86 -8.27
CA ALA A 114 6.69 -13.73 -8.66
C ALA A 114 6.25 -12.27 -8.53
N PRO A 115 6.60 -11.40 -9.50
CA PRO A 115 6.24 -9.99 -9.45
C PRO A 115 4.73 -9.81 -9.53
N THR A 116 4.23 -8.87 -8.75
CA THR A 116 2.81 -8.46 -8.70
C THR A 116 2.57 -7.09 -9.31
N GLU A 117 3.66 -6.35 -9.57
CA GLU A 117 3.63 -5.01 -10.14
C GLU A 117 4.55 -4.95 -11.35
N GLY A 118 4.08 -4.26 -12.40
CA GLY A 118 4.82 -4.07 -13.63
C GLY A 118 4.53 -2.70 -14.26
N GLU A 119 5.57 -1.97 -14.58
CA GLU A 119 5.47 -0.63 -15.18
C GLU A 119 6.56 -0.43 -16.24
N LEU A 120 6.21 0.25 -17.32
CA LEU A 120 7.15 0.78 -18.32
C LEU A 120 7.00 2.29 -18.39
N ILE A 121 7.75 3.01 -17.57
CA ILE A 121 7.66 4.45 -17.43
C ILE A 121 9.03 5.07 -17.66
N ASP A 122 9.08 6.18 -18.41
CA ASP A 122 10.32 6.90 -18.73
C ASP A 122 11.42 5.99 -19.34
N GLY A 123 11.02 4.98 -20.12
CA GLY A 123 11.93 4.02 -20.74
C GLY A 123 12.53 3.00 -19.80
N VAL A 124 11.99 2.84 -18.60
CA VAL A 124 12.39 1.81 -17.64
C VAL A 124 11.23 0.83 -17.45
N LEU A 125 11.47 -0.43 -17.81
CA LEU A 125 10.60 -1.55 -17.48
C LEU A 125 10.95 -2.06 -16.10
N SER A 126 10.02 -1.95 -15.16
CA SER A 126 10.18 -2.40 -13.77
C SER A 126 9.19 -3.52 -13.46
N LEU A 127 9.68 -4.63 -12.95
CA LEU A 127 8.89 -5.75 -12.44
C LEU A 127 9.21 -5.93 -10.96
N ARG A 128 8.21 -5.86 -10.07
CA ARG A 128 8.42 -5.81 -8.61
C ARG A 128 7.58 -6.82 -7.87
N GLU A 129 8.16 -7.41 -6.84
CA GLU A 129 7.44 -8.08 -5.76
C GLU A 129 7.17 -7.08 -4.64
N ARG A 130 5.91 -6.92 -4.27
CA ARG A 130 5.51 -6.01 -3.20
C ARG A 130 6.18 -6.37 -1.86
N GLY A 131 6.70 -5.39 -1.17
CA GLY A 131 7.19 -5.45 0.20
C GLY A 131 6.51 -4.39 1.06
N ASP A 132 6.88 -4.28 2.33
CA ASP A 132 6.26 -3.32 3.26
C ASP A 132 6.67 -1.86 2.95
N PHE A 133 7.97 -1.57 2.85
CA PHE A 133 8.53 -0.24 2.50
C PHE A 133 9.28 -0.25 1.18
N PHE A 134 10.02 -1.31 0.92
CA PHE A 134 10.76 -1.53 -0.32
C PHE A 134 10.22 -2.77 -1.00
N ALA A 135 10.37 -2.84 -2.33
CA ALA A 135 10.15 -4.08 -3.04
C ALA A 135 11.06 -5.17 -2.46
N LYS A 136 10.53 -6.37 -2.26
CA LYS A 136 11.34 -7.52 -1.82
C LYS A 136 12.40 -7.85 -2.85
N ARG A 137 11.99 -7.87 -4.11
CA ARG A 137 12.83 -8.10 -5.28
C ARG A 137 12.29 -7.31 -6.45
N GLU A 138 13.19 -6.82 -7.28
CA GLU A 138 12.83 -6.00 -8.43
C GLU A 138 13.80 -6.25 -9.57
N VAL A 139 13.29 -6.22 -10.79
CA VAL A 139 14.06 -6.22 -12.03
C VAL A 139 13.73 -4.95 -12.78
N ASN A 140 14.74 -4.13 -13.05
CA ASN A 140 14.64 -2.91 -13.82
C ASN A 140 15.42 -3.06 -15.11
N ILE A 141 14.78 -2.79 -16.24
CA ILE A 141 15.40 -2.79 -17.56
C ILE A 141 15.26 -1.40 -18.16
N ARG A 142 16.36 -0.67 -18.18
CA ARG A 142 16.43 0.65 -18.81
C ARG A 142 16.67 0.48 -20.29
N LEU A 143 15.67 0.79 -21.09
CA LEU A 143 15.73 0.66 -22.55
C LEU A 143 16.66 1.72 -23.16
N ALA A 144 17.36 1.32 -24.21
CA ALA A 144 18.29 2.20 -24.92
C ALA A 144 17.59 3.27 -25.79
N GLN A 145 16.31 3.04 -26.10
CA GLN A 145 15.50 3.92 -26.95
C GLN A 145 14.13 4.18 -26.32
N PRO A 146 13.51 5.35 -26.55
CA PRO A 146 12.16 5.62 -26.12
C PRO A 146 11.17 4.67 -26.80
N VAL A 147 10.20 4.17 -26.05
CA VAL A 147 9.17 3.26 -26.53
C VAL A 147 7.97 4.06 -27.01
N SER A 148 7.53 3.77 -28.24
CA SER A 148 6.29 4.31 -28.79
C SER A 148 5.52 3.16 -29.44
N GLY A 149 4.53 2.62 -28.73
CA GLY A 149 3.72 1.52 -29.21
C GLY A 149 4.29 0.14 -28.84
N GLU A 150 4.46 -0.72 -29.84
CA GLU A 150 5.02 -2.07 -29.66
C GLU A 150 6.49 -2.01 -29.23
N LEU A 151 6.86 -2.83 -28.24
CA LEU A 151 8.22 -2.94 -27.75
C LEU A 151 8.80 -4.30 -28.12
N ARG A 152 9.83 -4.32 -28.97
CA ARG A 152 10.59 -5.51 -29.28
C ARG A 152 12.07 -5.27 -29.02
N VAL A 153 12.66 -6.13 -28.21
CA VAL A 153 14.08 -6.10 -27.85
C VAL A 153 14.63 -7.52 -27.84
N ASP A 154 15.71 -7.73 -28.58
CA ASP A 154 16.45 -8.98 -28.61
C ASP A 154 17.92 -8.68 -28.31
N VAL A 155 18.48 -9.28 -27.26
CA VAL A 155 19.88 -9.12 -26.84
C VAL A 155 20.47 -10.49 -26.55
N LEU A 156 21.64 -10.75 -27.12
CA LEU A 156 22.43 -11.94 -26.83
C LEU A 156 23.70 -11.60 -26.03
N PRO A 157 24.28 -12.53 -25.28
CA PRO A 157 25.41 -12.23 -24.39
C PRO A 157 26.65 -11.67 -25.10
N GLN A 158 26.84 -11.97 -26.38
CA GLN A 158 27.95 -11.50 -27.23
C GLN A 158 27.70 -10.15 -27.89
N ASP A 159 26.48 -9.61 -27.78
CA ASP A 159 26.14 -8.35 -28.43
C ASP A 159 26.91 -7.19 -27.77
N ALA A 160 27.20 -6.20 -28.59
CA ALA A 160 27.93 -5.00 -28.21
C ALA A 160 27.22 -3.74 -28.74
N GLY A 161 27.47 -2.61 -28.11
CA GLY A 161 26.90 -1.33 -28.49
C GLY A 161 25.98 -0.74 -27.41
N ASN A 162 24.95 0.00 -27.84
CA ASN A 162 24.00 0.62 -26.94
C ASN A 162 22.88 -0.39 -26.58
N LEU A 163 23.16 -1.24 -25.58
CA LEU A 163 22.24 -2.25 -25.10
C LEU A 163 21.43 -1.71 -23.91
N PRO A 164 20.23 -2.28 -23.63
CA PRO A 164 19.50 -2.01 -22.42
C PRO A 164 20.35 -2.31 -21.17
N GLU A 165 20.20 -1.49 -20.14
CA GLU A 165 20.82 -1.75 -18.85
C GLU A 165 19.86 -2.55 -17.95
N VAL A 166 20.32 -3.70 -17.47
CA VAL A 166 19.53 -4.56 -16.56
C VAL A 166 20.03 -4.39 -15.13
N GLU A 167 19.15 -4.00 -14.24
CA GLU A 167 19.41 -3.89 -12.82
C GLU A 167 18.52 -4.86 -12.05
N VAL A 168 19.11 -5.60 -11.14
CA VAL A 168 18.41 -6.49 -10.23
C VAL A 168 18.56 -5.94 -8.83
N VAL A 169 17.45 -5.74 -8.13
CA VAL A 169 17.39 -5.23 -6.77
C VAL A 169 16.77 -6.30 -5.87
N TRP A 170 17.29 -6.45 -4.66
CA TRP A 170 16.78 -7.39 -3.68
C TRP A 170 17.00 -6.87 -2.27
N LEU A 171 16.09 -7.21 -1.37
CA LEU A 171 16.20 -6.93 0.06
C LEU A 171 16.50 -8.23 0.80
N ASP A 172 17.67 -8.30 1.41
CA ASP A 172 18.02 -9.42 2.29
C ASP A 172 17.34 -9.25 3.65
N ALA A 173 16.88 -10.37 4.26
CA ALA A 173 16.17 -10.36 5.53
C ALA A 173 17.00 -9.80 6.72
N GLU A 174 18.32 -9.74 6.57
CA GLU A 174 19.24 -9.25 7.60
C GLU A 174 19.66 -7.79 7.37
N ARG A 175 19.10 -7.12 6.34
CA ARG A 175 19.51 -5.76 5.96
C ARG A 175 18.30 -4.83 5.86
N ASP A 176 18.48 -3.60 6.30
CA ASP A 176 17.47 -2.55 6.25
C ASP A 176 17.37 -1.87 4.86
N LEU A 177 18.39 -2.03 4.02
CA LEU A 177 18.46 -1.38 2.71
C LEU A 177 18.61 -2.43 1.60
N PRO A 178 17.95 -2.23 0.45
CA PRO A 178 18.09 -3.11 -0.70
C PRO A 178 19.49 -3.02 -1.32
N GLU A 179 19.97 -4.14 -1.82
CA GLU A 179 21.16 -4.24 -2.67
C GLU A 179 20.77 -4.26 -4.14
N ALA A 180 21.62 -3.72 -5.00
CA ALA A 180 21.43 -3.70 -6.42
C ALA A 180 22.65 -4.22 -7.19
N ARG A 181 22.39 -4.88 -8.31
CA ARG A 181 23.40 -5.24 -9.31
C ARG A 181 22.95 -4.81 -10.69
N ARG A 182 23.84 -4.12 -11.38
CA ARG A 182 23.59 -3.55 -12.69
C ARG A 182 24.52 -4.16 -13.72
N LEU A 183 23.96 -4.51 -14.86
CA LEU A 183 24.66 -5.07 -16.03
C LEU A 183 24.25 -4.32 -17.29
N ASN A 184 25.20 -4.02 -18.13
CA ASN A 184 25.00 -3.41 -19.44
C ASN A 184 25.35 -4.33 -20.62
N ARG A 185 25.79 -5.56 -20.34
CA ARG A 185 26.13 -6.59 -21.33
C ARG A 185 26.27 -7.98 -20.70
N GLY A 186 26.38 -9.03 -21.54
CA GLY A 186 26.63 -10.39 -21.08
C GLY A 186 25.39 -11.10 -20.51
N TYR A 187 24.22 -10.68 -20.91
CA TYR A 187 22.94 -11.29 -20.57
C TYR A 187 22.15 -11.60 -21.85
N THR A 188 21.15 -12.45 -21.74
CA THR A 188 20.13 -12.67 -22.79
C THR A 188 18.86 -11.94 -22.37
N LEU A 189 18.30 -11.15 -23.27
CA LEU A 189 17.02 -10.49 -23.06
C LEU A 189 16.17 -10.62 -24.32
N HIS A 190 14.95 -11.09 -24.16
CA HIS A 190 13.93 -11.07 -25.20
C HIS A 190 12.67 -10.41 -24.63
N LEU A 191 12.19 -9.39 -25.30
CA LEU A 191 10.92 -8.69 -25.03
C LEU A 191 10.14 -8.61 -26.34
N ASP A 192 8.89 -9.01 -26.30
CA ASP A 192 7.92 -8.80 -27.40
C ASP A 192 6.59 -8.40 -26.76
N LEU A 193 6.43 -7.08 -26.52
CA LEU A 193 5.28 -6.53 -25.82
C LEU A 193 4.43 -5.69 -26.77
N LYS A 194 3.12 -5.95 -26.77
CA LYS A 194 2.13 -5.28 -27.62
C LYS A 194 1.19 -4.41 -26.82
N PRO A 195 0.80 -3.26 -27.39
CA PRO A 195 -0.15 -2.35 -26.71
C PRO A 195 -1.50 -3.02 -26.47
N GLN A 196 -1.99 -2.90 -25.25
CA GLN A 196 -3.33 -3.28 -24.84
C GLN A 196 -4.01 -2.06 -24.17
N ALA A 197 -5.14 -1.66 -24.73
CA ALA A 197 -5.91 -0.56 -24.14
C ALA A 197 -6.37 -0.88 -22.70
N PRO A 198 -6.47 0.11 -21.79
CA PRO A 198 -6.28 1.53 -22.07
C PRO A 198 -4.82 2.02 -22.02
N ASN A 199 -3.95 1.40 -21.19
CA ASN A 199 -2.59 1.89 -20.90
C ASN A 199 -1.63 0.77 -20.52
N LYS A 200 -1.73 -0.38 -21.16
CA LYS A 200 -0.89 -1.54 -20.85
C LYS A 200 -0.10 -2.00 -22.06
N LEU A 201 1.00 -2.69 -21.79
CA LEU A 201 1.69 -3.57 -22.75
C LEU A 201 1.63 -5.00 -22.21
N VAL A 202 1.42 -5.94 -23.10
CA VAL A 202 1.32 -7.38 -22.77
C VAL A 202 2.14 -8.19 -23.75
N GLY A 203 2.84 -9.20 -23.28
CA GLY A 203 3.57 -10.12 -24.14
C GLY A 203 4.68 -10.89 -23.45
N ASP A 204 5.59 -11.39 -24.28
CA ASP A 204 6.63 -12.31 -23.85
C ASP A 204 7.82 -11.60 -23.22
N PHE A 205 8.32 -12.20 -22.14
CA PHE A 205 9.48 -11.77 -21.40
C PHE A 205 10.43 -12.94 -21.17
N HIS A 206 11.69 -12.77 -21.52
CA HIS A 206 12.73 -13.73 -21.20
C HIS A 206 14.03 -13.00 -20.85
N LEU A 207 14.58 -13.29 -19.68
CA LEU A 207 15.83 -12.73 -19.18
C LEU A 207 16.69 -13.83 -18.59
N VAL A 208 17.93 -13.97 -19.07
CA VAL A 208 18.94 -14.83 -18.47
C VAL A 208 20.19 -14.01 -18.20
N MET A 209 20.59 -13.96 -16.94
CA MET A 209 21.78 -13.25 -16.49
C MET A 209 22.98 -14.23 -16.34
N PRO A 210 24.22 -13.73 -16.24
CA PRO A 210 25.38 -14.56 -15.97
C PRO A 210 25.17 -15.48 -14.76
N SER A 211 25.72 -16.69 -14.81
CA SER A 211 25.52 -17.73 -13.79
C SER A 211 25.85 -17.31 -12.36
N ALA A 212 26.78 -16.36 -12.19
CA ALA A 212 27.10 -15.76 -10.88
C ALA A 212 25.90 -15.06 -10.21
N LEU A 213 24.92 -14.60 -10.98
CA LEU A 213 23.73 -13.93 -10.47
C LEU A 213 22.53 -14.87 -10.30
N ARG A 214 22.62 -16.13 -10.73
CA ARG A 214 21.56 -17.15 -10.58
C ARG A 214 20.17 -16.59 -10.89
N THR A 215 20.05 -15.87 -12.02
CA THR A 215 18.80 -15.20 -12.41
C THR A 215 18.43 -15.64 -13.80
N ALA A 216 17.27 -16.29 -13.92
CA ALA A 216 16.67 -16.69 -15.17
C ALA A 216 15.14 -16.60 -15.03
N LEU A 217 14.51 -15.80 -15.87
CA LEU A 217 13.09 -15.48 -15.83
C LEU A 217 12.48 -15.66 -17.22
N SER A 218 11.31 -16.27 -17.30
CA SER A 218 10.59 -16.47 -18.57
C SER A 218 9.08 -16.48 -18.34
N GLY A 219 8.33 -15.95 -19.28
CA GLY A 219 6.87 -16.02 -19.25
C GLY A 219 6.21 -14.82 -19.92
N GLU A 220 4.94 -14.62 -19.61
CA GLU A 220 4.15 -13.47 -20.03
C GLU A 220 4.14 -12.38 -18.95
N VAL A 221 4.26 -11.14 -19.38
CA VAL A 221 4.14 -9.96 -18.51
C VAL A 221 3.09 -9.01 -19.03
N GLU A 222 2.39 -8.40 -18.11
CA GLU A 222 1.49 -7.29 -18.34
C GLU A 222 2.00 -6.10 -17.52
N VAL A 223 2.22 -4.93 -18.16
CA VAL A 223 2.80 -3.77 -17.52
C VAL A 223 2.04 -2.51 -17.88
N PHE A 224 1.93 -1.57 -16.94
CA PHE A 224 1.37 -0.25 -17.20
C PHE A 224 2.38 0.65 -17.91
N THR A 225 1.89 1.49 -18.83
CA THR A 225 2.71 2.48 -19.56
C THR A 225 2.66 3.87 -18.95
N ASP A 226 1.79 4.08 -17.98
CA ASP A 226 1.67 5.30 -17.18
C ASP A 226 1.15 4.96 -15.77
N ARG A 227 1.01 5.95 -14.90
CA ARG A 227 0.51 5.79 -13.54
C ARG A 227 -0.98 6.05 -13.40
N LEU A 228 -1.73 6.09 -14.51
CA LEU A 228 -3.19 6.11 -14.46
C LEU A 228 -3.73 4.72 -14.12
N ARG A 229 -4.84 4.69 -13.41
CA ARG A 229 -5.63 3.47 -13.22
C ARG A 229 -7.03 3.70 -13.75
N TYR A 230 -7.63 2.62 -14.21
CA TYR A 230 -8.95 2.66 -14.84
C TYR A 230 -9.90 1.73 -14.10
N HIS A 231 -11.08 2.27 -13.80
CA HIS A 231 -12.19 1.50 -13.25
C HIS A 231 -13.39 1.64 -14.18
N GLU A 232 -13.94 0.52 -14.65
CA GLU A 232 -15.07 0.49 -15.60
C GLU A 232 -14.86 1.37 -16.86
N GLY A 233 -13.64 1.43 -17.37
CA GLY A 233 -13.30 2.21 -18.56
C GLY A 233 -13.07 3.71 -18.32
N HIS A 234 -13.21 4.19 -17.08
CA HIS A 234 -12.95 5.57 -16.69
C HIS A 234 -11.68 5.66 -15.83
N VAL A 235 -11.00 6.80 -15.92
CA VAL A 235 -9.83 7.06 -15.07
C VAL A 235 -10.28 7.11 -13.60
N ASP A 236 -9.63 6.31 -12.78
CA ASP A 236 -9.80 6.34 -11.33
C ASP A 236 -9.19 7.63 -10.77
N ARG A 237 -10.05 8.56 -10.38
CA ARG A 237 -9.65 9.87 -9.84
C ARG A 237 -9.14 9.81 -8.41
N LEU A 238 -9.36 8.69 -7.71
CA LEU A 238 -8.93 8.48 -6.33
C LEU A 238 -7.57 7.78 -6.25
N HIS A 239 -7.08 7.25 -7.39
CA HIS A 239 -5.76 6.65 -7.43
C HIS A 239 -4.68 7.72 -7.21
N ASP A 240 -3.87 7.53 -6.17
CA ASP A 240 -2.86 8.48 -5.74
C ASP A 240 -1.62 8.40 -6.65
N SER A 241 -1.62 9.20 -7.72
CA SER A 241 -0.49 9.32 -8.62
C SER A 241 -0.38 10.73 -9.22
N ARG A 242 0.85 11.08 -9.62
CA ARG A 242 1.11 12.35 -10.33
C ARG A 242 0.34 12.44 -11.64
N ASP A 243 0.20 11.34 -12.34
CA ASP A 243 -0.49 11.27 -13.62
C ASP A 243 -2.00 11.44 -13.43
N THR A 244 -2.57 10.89 -12.37
CA THR A 244 -3.98 11.12 -11.98
C THR A 244 -4.22 12.60 -11.68
N LEU A 245 -3.33 13.25 -10.92
CA LEU A 245 -3.44 14.67 -10.62
C LEU A 245 -3.34 15.51 -11.90
N ALA A 246 -2.37 15.22 -12.77
CA ALA A 246 -2.23 15.89 -14.06
C ALA A 246 -3.48 15.73 -14.92
N TRP A 247 -4.06 14.54 -14.94
CA TRP A 247 -5.28 14.24 -15.69
C TRP A 247 -6.47 15.02 -15.13
N VAL A 248 -6.67 15.04 -13.81
CA VAL A 248 -7.77 15.77 -13.15
C VAL A 248 -7.68 17.28 -13.42
N ILE A 249 -6.47 17.85 -13.29
CA ILE A 249 -6.25 19.28 -13.56
C ILE A 249 -6.55 19.58 -15.04
N ARG A 250 -6.06 18.75 -15.96
CA ARG A 250 -6.32 18.91 -17.39
C ARG A 250 -7.81 18.83 -17.69
N ASP A 251 -8.52 17.82 -17.19
CA ASP A 251 -9.97 17.63 -17.39
C ASP A 251 -10.76 18.85 -16.88
N TYR A 252 -10.39 19.36 -15.68
CA TYR A 252 -11.01 20.56 -15.13
C TYR A 252 -10.79 21.80 -16.00
N LEU A 253 -9.55 22.05 -16.43
CA LEU A 253 -9.21 23.20 -17.26
C LEU A 253 -9.86 23.14 -18.65
N GLN A 254 -9.87 21.98 -19.28
CA GLN A 254 -10.54 21.78 -20.58
C GLN A 254 -12.04 22.08 -20.51
N ARG A 255 -12.70 21.66 -19.44
CA ARG A 255 -14.13 21.94 -19.21
C ARG A 255 -14.38 23.43 -18.95
N ARG A 256 -13.54 24.04 -18.13
CA ARG A 256 -13.66 25.45 -17.75
C ARG A 256 -13.45 26.38 -18.93
N GLU A 257 -12.40 26.14 -19.70
CA GLU A 257 -12.01 26.99 -20.85
C GLU A 257 -12.74 26.57 -22.14
N GLN A 258 -13.53 25.47 -22.13
CA GLN A 258 -14.19 24.88 -23.28
C GLN A 258 -13.22 24.62 -24.48
N ARG A 259 -12.00 24.23 -24.16
CA ARG A 259 -10.92 23.98 -25.12
C ARG A 259 -10.32 22.60 -24.86
N ALA A 260 -10.27 21.77 -25.90
CA ALA A 260 -9.71 20.41 -25.81
C ALA A 260 -8.17 20.36 -25.91
N ASP A 261 -7.55 21.45 -26.36
CA ASP A 261 -6.10 21.56 -26.62
C ASP A 261 -5.28 21.94 -25.36
N VAL A 262 -5.95 22.18 -24.22
CA VAL A 262 -5.27 22.48 -22.96
C VAL A 262 -4.55 21.23 -22.45
N SER A 263 -3.24 21.38 -22.22
CA SER A 263 -2.39 20.32 -21.65
C SER A 263 -1.64 20.83 -20.42
N VAL A 264 -1.35 19.93 -19.51
CA VAL A 264 -0.49 20.20 -18.34
C VAL A 264 0.94 19.89 -18.74
N SER A 265 1.77 20.91 -18.90
CA SER A 265 3.17 20.76 -19.33
C SER A 265 4.08 20.29 -18.20
N SER A 266 3.84 20.73 -16.97
CA SER A 266 4.57 20.28 -15.80
C SER A 266 3.78 20.52 -14.53
N LEU A 267 3.95 19.64 -13.56
CA LEU A 267 3.48 19.84 -12.19
C LEU A 267 4.69 20.15 -11.30
N PRO A 268 4.57 21.10 -10.35
CA PRO A 268 5.63 21.30 -9.36
C PRO A 268 5.88 20.02 -8.58
N PRO A 269 7.09 19.83 -8.01
CA PRO A 269 7.32 18.72 -7.08
C PRO A 269 6.43 18.93 -5.86
N PHE A 270 5.63 17.93 -5.54
CA PHE A 270 4.82 17.89 -4.33
C PHE A 270 5.08 16.55 -3.63
N THR A 271 5.14 16.60 -2.33
CA THR A 271 5.15 15.42 -1.47
C THR A 271 3.71 15.13 -1.09
N LEU A 272 3.25 13.93 -1.40
CA LEU A 272 1.99 13.45 -0.85
C LEU A 272 2.16 13.25 0.66
N PRO A 273 1.18 13.60 1.46
CA PRO A 273 1.24 13.52 2.92
C PRO A 273 1.33 12.08 3.43
#